data_353f8de607a7bb3bbc980ca1e84541fb
#
_entry.id   353f8de607a7bb3bbc980ca1e84541fb
#
_cell.length_a   1.000
_cell.length_b   1.000
_cell.length_c   1.000
_cell.angle_alpha   90.00
_cell.angle_beta   90.00
_cell.angle_gamma   90.00
#
_symmetry.space_group_name_H-M   'P 1'
#
loop_
_entity.id
_entity.type
_entity.pdbx_description
1 polymer ?
#
loop_
_entity_poly.entity_id
_entity_poly.type
_entity_poly.pdbx_seq_one_letter_code
_entity_poly.pdbx_strand_id
1 'polypeptide(L)'
;MTTFSPEGRLIHTEQNKALCRSPAGLWEALRTGAILEARAFLCTQQHDLLVDFGFCQGIIPRQEGALGVADGSVRDIALLSRVGKPVCFVVQSIQQQPDGSIAPVLSRRAAQQRCWQQYLSSLLPGQVISARVTHLEPFGAFVDIGCGVPSLIPIDCISVSRISHPSDRFYPGQDIHAIVTGVDPAGRVSLSHKALLGTWEENAALFSPGETVSATVRSVESYGIFVELTPNLAGLSEPKAGVRAGQQASVYIKSLIPEKMKVKLILIDAFDEAPRPKALRYFIESGRLDRWVYSPAGCSRRVESVFS
;
A
#
# COMPACT_ATOMS: atom_id res chain seq x y z
N MET A 1 10.63 17.30 -12.53
CA MET A 1 11.09 16.02 -11.94
C MET A 1 10.03 14.97 -12.28
N THR A 2 10.42 13.87 -12.89
CA THR A 2 9.49 12.75 -13.15
C THR A 2 9.13 12.13 -11.80
N THR A 3 7.89 12.29 -11.37
CA THR A 3 7.42 11.72 -10.11
C THR A 3 7.03 10.28 -10.38
N PHE A 4 7.82 9.33 -9.91
CA PHE A 4 7.45 7.92 -9.95
C PHE A 4 6.34 7.65 -8.94
N SER A 5 5.28 7.00 -9.38
CA SER A 5 4.11 6.69 -8.55
C SER A 5 3.61 5.28 -8.80
N PRO A 6 2.85 4.69 -7.86
CA PRO A 6 2.16 3.42 -8.07
C PRO A 6 1.27 3.44 -9.31
N GLU A 7 1.15 2.29 -9.98
CA GLU A 7 0.29 2.10 -11.15
C GLU A 7 -1.18 2.49 -10.85
N GLY A 8 -1.81 3.16 -11.81
CA GLY A 8 -3.17 3.68 -11.73
C GLY A 8 -3.27 5.13 -11.30
N ARG A 9 -2.16 5.80 -11.01
CA ARG A 9 -2.17 7.23 -10.67
C ARG A 9 -1.96 8.14 -11.87
N LEU A 10 -1.20 7.70 -12.87
CA LEU A 10 -0.95 8.52 -14.08
C LEU A 10 -2.10 8.46 -15.07
N ILE A 11 -2.86 7.37 -15.13
CA ILE A 11 -3.88 7.11 -16.15
C ILE A 11 -4.93 8.23 -16.31
N HIS A 12 -5.20 8.97 -15.23
CA HIS A 12 -6.19 10.06 -15.24
C HIS A 12 -5.57 11.45 -15.34
N THR A 13 -4.24 11.59 -15.38
CA THR A 13 -3.58 12.88 -15.53
C THR A 13 -3.76 13.43 -16.94
N GLU A 14 -3.87 14.75 -17.09
CA GLU A 14 -4.06 15.38 -18.39
C GLU A 14 -2.85 15.14 -19.31
N GLN A 15 -1.63 15.13 -18.76
CA GLN A 15 -0.42 14.84 -19.51
C GLN A 15 -0.45 13.43 -20.11
N ASN A 16 -0.79 12.42 -19.31
CA ASN A 16 -0.89 11.03 -19.78
C ASN A 16 -1.96 10.89 -20.86
N LYS A 17 -3.14 11.47 -20.61
CA LYS A 17 -4.24 11.46 -21.59
C LYS A 17 -3.85 12.12 -22.90
N ALA A 18 -3.18 13.28 -22.86
CA ALA A 18 -2.75 13.99 -24.06
C ALA A 18 -1.80 13.14 -24.93
N LEU A 19 -0.84 12.45 -24.28
CA LEU A 19 0.12 11.59 -24.98
C LEU A 19 -0.48 10.27 -25.46
N CYS A 20 -1.48 9.73 -24.78
CA CYS A 20 -2.12 8.46 -25.14
C CYS A 20 -3.27 8.59 -26.17
N ARG A 21 -3.73 9.81 -26.51
CA ARG A 21 -4.93 10.02 -27.36
C ARG A 21 -4.68 10.07 -28.86
N SER A 22 -3.43 10.14 -29.31
CA SER A 22 -3.13 10.32 -30.72
C SER A 22 -1.81 9.68 -31.12
N PRO A 23 -1.63 9.35 -32.41
CA PRO A 23 -0.34 8.92 -32.93
C PRO A 23 0.80 9.92 -32.63
N ALA A 24 0.55 11.21 -32.82
CA ALA A 24 1.53 12.26 -32.53
C ALA A 24 1.95 12.26 -31.05
N GLY A 25 1.02 12.02 -30.13
CA GLY A 25 1.31 11.89 -28.70
C GLY A 25 2.20 10.69 -28.38
N LEU A 26 1.98 9.52 -29.00
CA LEU A 26 2.85 8.36 -28.83
C LEU A 26 4.24 8.56 -29.44
N TRP A 27 4.36 9.25 -30.57
CA TRP A 27 5.65 9.65 -31.13
C TRP A 27 6.41 10.61 -30.20
N GLU A 28 5.71 11.56 -29.59
CA GLU A 28 6.30 12.45 -28.59
C GLU A 28 6.73 11.68 -27.35
N ALA A 29 5.93 10.71 -26.88
CA ALA A 29 6.28 9.84 -25.77
C ALA A 29 7.52 8.98 -26.07
N LEU A 30 7.66 8.46 -27.30
CA LEU A 30 8.85 7.77 -27.76
C LEU A 30 10.07 8.68 -27.70
N ARG A 31 9.94 9.90 -28.24
CA ARG A 31 11.03 10.89 -28.32
C ARG A 31 11.52 11.34 -26.93
N THR A 32 10.58 11.56 -26.01
CA THR A 32 10.87 12.03 -24.64
C THR A 32 11.20 10.91 -23.67
N GLY A 33 10.83 9.68 -24.03
CA GLY A 33 10.87 8.54 -23.15
C GLY A 33 9.91 8.67 -21.96
N ALA A 34 8.79 9.38 -22.11
CA ALA A 34 7.82 9.56 -21.04
C ALA A 34 7.29 8.21 -20.52
N ILE A 35 7.14 8.08 -19.20
CA ILE A 35 6.43 6.98 -18.61
C ILE A 35 4.93 7.30 -18.69
N LEU A 36 4.19 6.39 -19.33
CA LEU A 36 2.76 6.47 -19.53
C LEU A 36 2.05 5.33 -18.82
N GLU A 37 0.74 5.48 -18.64
CA GLU A 37 -0.14 4.44 -18.14
C GLU A 37 -1.36 4.27 -19.06
N ALA A 38 -1.71 3.01 -19.29
CA ALA A 38 -2.98 2.65 -19.90
C ALA A 38 -3.43 1.29 -19.35
N ARG A 39 -4.66 0.90 -19.65
CA ARG A 39 -5.22 -0.36 -19.16
C ARG A 39 -4.85 -1.49 -20.10
N ALA A 40 -4.21 -2.54 -19.56
CA ALA A 40 -4.02 -3.78 -20.29
C ALA A 40 -5.38 -4.51 -20.38
N PHE A 41 -5.83 -4.85 -21.59
CA PHE A 41 -7.13 -5.48 -21.78
C PHE A 41 -7.06 -6.97 -22.12
N LEU A 42 -5.90 -7.44 -22.57
CA LEU A 42 -5.68 -8.83 -22.95
C LEU A 42 -4.25 -9.27 -22.60
N CYS A 43 -4.09 -10.54 -22.26
CA CYS A 43 -2.81 -11.23 -22.24
C CYS A 43 -2.89 -12.39 -23.25
N THR A 44 -1.98 -12.43 -24.21
CA THR A 44 -1.96 -13.43 -25.27
C THR A 44 -1.52 -14.81 -24.76
N GLN A 45 -1.59 -15.85 -25.59
CA GLN A 45 -1.03 -17.17 -25.28
C GLN A 45 0.49 -17.16 -25.11
N GLN A 46 1.18 -16.17 -25.73
CA GLN A 46 2.63 -15.93 -25.59
C GLN A 46 2.96 -15.06 -24.36
N HIS A 47 1.94 -14.71 -23.55
CA HIS A 47 2.02 -13.85 -22.40
C HIS A 47 2.39 -12.38 -22.70
N ASP A 48 2.15 -11.92 -23.93
CA ASP A 48 2.23 -10.51 -24.26
C ASP A 48 1.00 -9.78 -23.75
N LEU A 49 1.17 -8.56 -23.21
CA LEU A 49 0.05 -7.73 -22.78
C LEU A 49 -0.33 -6.75 -23.89
N LEU A 50 -1.61 -6.66 -24.18
CA LEU A 50 -2.16 -5.71 -25.14
C LEU A 50 -2.82 -4.53 -24.42
N VAL A 51 -2.54 -3.35 -24.94
CA VAL A 51 -3.03 -2.06 -24.43
C VAL A 51 -3.82 -1.40 -25.55
N ASP A 52 -5.03 -0.93 -25.25
CA ASP A 52 -5.88 -0.24 -26.22
C ASP A 52 -5.79 1.28 -26.05
N PHE A 53 -5.41 1.99 -27.11
CA PHE A 53 -5.39 3.44 -27.18
C PHE A 53 -6.61 4.03 -27.88
N GLY A 54 -7.55 3.18 -28.35
CA GLY A 54 -8.75 3.56 -29.08
C GLY A 54 -8.51 3.73 -30.59
N PHE A 55 -7.37 4.28 -31.00
CA PHE A 55 -6.99 4.45 -32.43
C PHE A 55 -5.96 3.39 -32.88
N CYS A 56 -5.26 2.74 -31.98
CA CYS A 56 -4.37 1.62 -32.25
C CYS A 56 -4.22 0.76 -31.00
N GLN A 57 -3.63 -0.42 -31.18
CA GLN A 57 -3.27 -1.31 -30.07
C GLN A 57 -1.76 -1.34 -29.88
N GLY A 58 -1.31 -1.18 -28.62
CA GLY A 58 0.08 -1.34 -28.23
C GLY A 58 0.32 -2.75 -27.66
N ILE A 59 1.54 -3.26 -27.88
CA ILE A 59 1.98 -4.53 -27.36
C ILE A 59 3.10 -4.34 -26.35
N ILE A 60 2.99 -4.98 -25.19
CA ILE A 60 4.09 -5.17 -24.24
C ILE A 60 4.51 -6.64 -24.38
N PRO A 61 5.61 -6.95 -25.07
CA PRO A 61 6.08 -8.32 -25.20
C PRO A 61 6.35 -8.95 -23.83
N ARG A 62 6.19 -10.26 -23.70
CA ARG A 62 6.37 -11.00 -22.44
C ARG A 62 7.66 -10.58 -21.71
N GLN A 63 8.78 -10.51 -22.41
CA GLN A 63 10.09 -10.14 -21.83
C GLN A 63 10.15 -8.69 -21.34
N GLU A 64 9.27 -7.83 -21.86
CA GLU A 64 9.13 -6.42 -21.48
C GLU A 64 8.01 -6.21 -20.45
N GLY A 65 7.32 -7.27 -20.01
CA GLY A 65 6.17 -7.22 -19.12
C GLY A 65 6.49 -6.86 -17.68
N ALA A 66 7.66 -7.24 -17.16
CA ALA A 66 8.15 -6.83 -15.84
C ALA A 66 9.65 -7.14 -15.68
N LEU A 67 10.28 -6.44 -14.72
CA LEU A 67 11.60 -6.83 -14.22
C LEU A 67 11.53 -8.26 -13.67
N GLY A 68 12.51 -9.10 -14.01
CA GLY A 68 12.61 -10.48 -13.55
C GLY A 68 11.85 -11.51 -14.39
N VAL A 69 11.08 -11.11 -15.41
CA VAL A 69 10.43 -12.06 -16.32
C VAL A 69 11.44 -12.69 -17.26
N ALA A 70 12.40 -11.91 -17.78
CA ALA A 70 13.40 -12.38 -18.72
C ALA A 70 14.39 -13.38 -18.10
N ASP A 71 14.73 -13.24 -16.83
CA ASP A 71 15.63 -14.12 -16.08
C ASP A 71 14.90 -15.24 -15.31
N GLY A 72 13.54 -15.25 -15.37
CA GLY A 72 12.70 -16.25 -14.73
C GLY A 72 12.45 -16.05 -13.23
N SER A 73 12.94 -14.97 -12.63
CA SER A 73 12.68 -14.66 -11.22
C SER A 73 11.22 -14.22 -10.97
N VAL A 74 10.53 -13.74 -12.00
CA VAL A 74 9.11 -13.40 -11.99
C VAL A 74 8.35 -14.35 -12.94
N ARG A 75 7.35 -15.04 -12.41
CA ARG A 75 6.50 -15.99 -13.16
C ARG A 75 5.47 -15.27 -14.02
N ASP A 76 5.05 -15.90 -15.13
CA ASP A 76 4.06 -15.35 -16.07
C ASP A 76 2.70 -15.00 -15.43
N ILE A 77 2.33 -15.65 -14.33
CA ILE A 77 1.12 -15.30 -13.57
C ILE A 77 1.10 -13.81 -13.14
N ALA A 78 2.26 -13.20 -12.96
CA ALA A 78 2.37 -11.78 -12.65
C ALA A 78 1.91 -10.90 -13.83
N LEU A 79 2.08 -11.36 -15.08
CA LEU A 79 1.59 -10.69 -16.28
C LEU A 79 0.09 -10.92 -16.45
N LEU A 80 -0.37 -12.16 -16.33
CA LEU A 80 -1.79 -12.49 -16.39
C LEU A 80 -2.63 -11.66 -15.42
N SER A 81 -2.09 -11.40 -14.23
CA SER A 81 -2.74 -10.60 -13.19
C SER A 81 -2.87 -9.11 -13.54
N ARG A 82 -2.28 -8.62 -14.65
CA ARG A 82 -2.36 -7.23 -15.10
C ARG A 82 -3.57 -6.96 -16.00
N VAL A 83 -4.19 -7.98 -16.57
CA VAL A 83 -5.38 -7.81 -17.39
C VAL A 83 -6.47 -7.08 -16.61
N GLY A 84 -7.09 -6.08 -17.24
CA GLY A 84 -8.09 -5.22 -16.62
C GLY A 84 -7.52 -4.11 -15.71
N LYS A 85 -6.20 -4.06 -15.48
CA LYS A 85 -5.56 -3.09 -14.59
C LYS A 85 -4.72 -2.07 -15.35
N PRO A 86 -4.49 -0.86 -14.80
CA PRO A 86 -3.49 0.06 -15.30
C PRO A 86 -2.10 -0.59 -15.25
N VAL A 87 -1.30 -0.34 -16.30
CA VAL A 87 0.10 -0.71 -16.37
C VAL A 87 0.90 0.49 -16.85
N CYS A 88 2.03 0.75 -16.19
CA CYS A 88 2.97 1.76 -16.65
C CYS A 88 3.86 1.20 -17.75
N PHE A 89 4.29 2.05 -18.67
CA PHE A 89 5.22 1.67 -19.73
C PHE A 89 5.96 2.88 -20.31
N VAL A 90 7.01 2.62 -21.04
CA VAL A 90 7.61 3.55 -22.01
C VAL A 90 7.36 2.99 -23.40
N VAL A 91 7.24 3.88 -24.38
CA VAL A 91 7.19 3.50 -25.81
C VAL A 91 8.62 3.19 -26.23
N GLN A 92 8.88 1.96 -26.70
CA GLN A 92 10.20 1.53 -27.17
C GLN A 92 10.40 1.79 -28.67
N SER A 93 9.36 1.51 -29.45
CA SER A 93 9.35 1.73 -30.89
C SER A 93 7.91 1.86 -31.39
N ILE A 94 7.77 2.46 -32.57
CA ILE A 94 6.49 2.56 -33.27
C ILE A 94 6.74 2.09 -34.70
N GLN A 95 6.06 1.00 -35.08
CA GLN A 95 6.08 0.50 -36.44
C GLN A 95 4.93 1.13 -37.23
N GLN A 96 5.22 1.64 -38.40
CA GLN A 96 4.23 2.20 -39.30
C GLN A 96 3.77 1.09 -40.26
N GLN A 97 2.49 0.84 -40.31
CA GLN A 97 1.89 -0.17 -41.18
C GLN A 97 1.64 0.42 -42.60
N PRO A 98 1.55 -0.43 -43.63
CA PRO A 98 1.29 0.04 -45.00
C PRO A 98 -0.02 0.81 -45.17
N ASP A 99 -1.02 0.57 -44.31
CA ASP A 99 -2.31 1.25 -44.28
C ASP A 99 -2.27 2.62 -43.55
N GLY A 100 -1.11 3.02 -43.05
CA GLY A 100 -0.91 4.26 -42.31
C GLY A 100 -1.20 4.14 -40.81
N SER A 101 -1.69 2.99 -40.33
CA SER A 101 -1.83 2.74 -38.90
C SER A 101 -0.46 2.55 -38.21
N ILE A 102 -0.45 2.66 -36.89
CA ILE A 102 0.76 2.47 -36.10
C ILE A 102 0.62 1.29 -35.13
N ALA A 103 1.70 0.58 -34.91
CA ALA A 103 1.82 -0.51 -33.95
C ALA A 103 2.94 -0.18 -32.93
N PRO A 104 2.60 0.40 -31.78
CA PRO A 104 3.58 0.74 -30.75
C PRO A 104 4.00 -0.49 -29.97
N VAL A 105 5.31 -0.67 -29.79
CA VAL A 105 5.92 -1.63 -28.88
C VAL A 105 6.26 -0.92 -27.58
N LEU A 106 5.77 -1.47 -26.50
CA LEU A 106 5.81 -0.86 -25.16
C LEU A 106 6.68 -1.69 -24.22
N SER A 107 7.27 -1.07 -23.21
CA SER A 107 8.03 -1.76 -22.17
C SER A 107 7.64 -1.29 -20.77
N ARG A 108 7.01 -2.19 -20.03
CA ARG A 108 6.79 -2.01 -18.59
C ARG A 108 8.10 -2.24 -17.82
N ARG A 109 8.90 -3.19 -18.23
CA ARG A 109 10.22 -3.48 -17.67
C ARG A 109 11.12 -2.24 -17.68
N ALA A 110 11.19 -1.51 -18.80
CA ALA A 110 12.00 -0.29 -18.90
C ALA A 110 11.48 0.83 -17.99
N ALA A 111 10.15 0.97 -17.82
CA ALA A 111 9.58 1.91 -16.86
C ALA A 111 9.96 1.56 -15.42
N GLN A 112 9.88 0.28 -15.04
CA GLN A 112 10.28 -0.23 -13.73
C GLN A 112 11.78 -0.06 -13.49
N GLN A 113 12.62 -0.36 -14.48
CA GLN A 113 14.08 -0.19 -14.40
C GLN A 113 14.44 1.28 -14.17
N ARG A 114 13.79 2.20 -14.86
CA ARG A 114 13.99 3.64 -14.68
C ARG A 114 13.52 4.11 -13.29
N CYS A 115 12.35 3.62 -12.84
CA CYS A 115 11.86 3.87 -11.49
C CYS A 115 12.87 3.40 -10.43
N TRP A 116 13.43 2.21 -10.62
CA TRP A 116 14.47 1.68 -9.77
C TRP A 116 15.71 2.60 -9.75
N GLN A 117 16.29 2.89 -10.91
CA GLN A 117 17.54 3.64 -11.03
C GLN A 117 17.45 5.08 -10.53
N GLN A 118 16.31 5.75 -10.73
CA GLN A 118 16.15 7.19 -10.45
C GLN A 118 15.41 7.50 -9.15
N TYR A 119 14.77 6.51 -8.54
CA TYR A 119 13.95 6.70 -7.34
C TYR A 119 14.21 5.64 -6.27
N LEU A 120 13.92 4.36 -6.53
CA LEU A 120 13.94 3.34 -5.49
C LEU A 120 15.33 3.08 -4.92
N SER A 121 16.39 3.15 -5.77
CA SER A 121 17.79 2.99 -5.34
C SER A 121 18.28 4.12 -4.43
N SER A 122 17.61 5.26 -4.42
CA SER A 122 17.95 6.40 -3.57
C SER A 122 17.15 6.45 -2.26
N LEU A 123 16.23 5.51 -2.04
CA LEU A 123 15.42 5.46 -0.83
C LEU A 123 16.30 5.14 0.38
N LEU A 124 16.07 5.90 1.44
CA LEU A 124 16.78 5.75 2.71
C LEU A 124 15.85 5.17 3.77
N PRO A 125 16.37 4.36 4.70
CA PRO A 125 15.61 3.96 5.88
C PRO A 125 15.00 5.17 6.59
N GLY A 126 13.77 5.02 7.07
CA GLY A 126 12.99 6.08 7.70
C GLY A 126 12.24 7.01 6.74
N GLN A 127 12.50 6.93 5.44
CA GLN A 127 11.81 7.78 4.45
C GLN A 127 10.36 7.35 4.27
N VAL A 128 9.45 8.33 4.31
CA VAL A 128 8.02 8.11 4.03
C VAL A 128 7.77 8.18 2.53
N ILE A 129 7.12 7.17 1.99
CA ILE A 129 6.79 7.05 0.58
C ILE A 129 5.29 6.77 0.38
N SER A 130 4.79 7.12 -0.80
CA SER A 130 3.46 6.68 -1.24
C SER A 130 3.54 5.27 -1.76
N ALA A 131 2.51 4.47 -1.46
CA ALA A 131 2.37 3.11 -1.95
C ALA A 131 0.89 2.81 -2.26
N ARG A 132 0.64 1.78 -3.07
CA ARG A 132 -0.72 1.29 -3.35
C ARG A 132 -0.81 -0.19 -3.04
N VAL A 133 -1.80 -0.58 -2.26
CA VAL A 133 -2.06 -1.98 -1.92
C VAL A 133 -2.47 -2.74 -3.19
N THR A 134 -1.77 -3.82 -3.49
CA THR A 134 -2.03 -4.65 -4.68
C THR A 134 -2.80 -5.92 -4.34
N HIS A 135 -2.41 -6.62 -3.28
CA HIS A 135 -3.15 -7.75 -2.72
C HIS A 135 -2.72 -8.03 -1.28
N LEU A 136 -3.50 -8.84 -0.58
CA LEU A 136 -3.36 -9.12 0.84
C LEU A 136 -3.17 -10.62 1.06
N GLU A 137 -2.18 -10.97 1.88
CA GLU A 137 -1.90 -12.33 2.32
C GLU A 137 -1.91 -12.39 3.85
N PRO A 138 -2.13 -13.54 4.48
CA PRO A 138 -2.17 -13.64 5.94
C PRO A 138 -0.90 -13.12 6.65
N PHE A 139 0.25 -13.15 5.97
CA PHE A 139 1.53 -12.69 6.52
C PHE A 139 1.84 -11.21 6.23
N GLY A 140 1.06 -10.51 5.40
CA GLY A 140 1.30 -9.11 5.10
C GLY A 140 0.55 -8.58 3.88
N ALA A 141 0.78 -7.30 3.58
CA ALA A 141 0.20 -6.59 2.45
C ALA A 141 1.26 -6.36 1.37
N PHE A 142 1.00 -6.82 0.16
CA PHE A 142 1.79 -6.45 -1.00
C PHE A 142 1.37 -5.09 -1.51
N VAL A 143 2.34 -4.25 -1.80
CA VAL A 143 2.13 -2.89 -2.26
C VAL A 143 3.01 -2.58 -3.47
N ASP A 144 2.50 -1.72 -4.33
CA ASP A 144 3.25 -1.07 -5.41
C ASP A 144 3.87 0.21 -4.86
N ILE A 145 5.18 0.35 -4.98
CA ILE A 145 5.95 1.50 -4.50
C ILE A 145 6.43 2.43 -5.62
N GLY A 146 6.03 2.13 -6.85
CA GLY A 146 6.31 2.93 -8.04
C GLY A 146 6.40 2.05 -9.29
N CYS A 147 5.69 2.45 -10.35
CA CYS A 147 5.67 1.76 -11.64
C CYS A 147 5.41 0.25 -11.56
N GLY A 148 4.60 -0.20 -10.60
CA GLY A 148 4.30 -1.61 -10.42
C GLY A 148 5.44 -2.43 -9.81
N VAL A 149 6.46 -1.80 -9.19
CA VAL A 149 7.50 -2.51 -8.44
C VAL A 149 6.92 -2.94 -7.09
N PRO A 150 6.88 -4.26 -6.82
CA PRO A 150 6.25 -4.77 -5.62
C PRO A 150 7.15 -4.63 -4.38
N SER A 151 6.51 -4.38 -3.25
CA SER A 151 7.12 -4.48 -1.93
C SER A 151 6.12 -5.11 -0.94
N LEU A 152 6.58 -5.43 0.27
CA LEU A 152 5.79 -6.07 1.31
C LEU A 152 5.81 -5.26 2.60
N ILE A 153 4.64 -5.09 3.20
CA ILE A 153 4.47 -4.66 4.59
C ILE A 153 4.09 -5.90 5.40
N PRO A 154 4.98 -6.45 6.25
CA PRO A 154 4.65 -7.59 7.11
C PRO A 154 3.49 -7.26 8.05
N ILE A 155 2.69 -8.26 8.44
CA ILE A 155 1.48 -8.06 9.25
C ILE A 155 1.76 -7.35 10.58
N ASP A 156 2.89 -7.66 11.23
CA ASP A 156 3.35 -7.04 12.48
C ASP A 156 3.90 -5.61 12.31
N CYS A 157 4.10 -5.18 11.05
CA CYS A 157 4.51 -3.84 10.68
C CYS A 157 3.35 -2.95 10.21
N ILE A 158 2.12 -3.47 10.15
CA ILE A 158 0.94 -2.73 9.68
C ILE A 158 0.40 -1.80 10.78
N SER A 159 0.21 -2.29 12.00
CA SER A 159 -0.27 -1.53 13.16
C SER A 159 0.25 -2.12 14.46
N VAL A 160 0.19 -1.34 15.56
CA VAL A 160 0.57 -1.83 16.89
C VAL A 160 -0.49 -2.77 17.46
N SER A 161 -1.76 -2.45 17.28
CA SER A 161 -2.84 -3.35 17.63
C SER A 161 -2.79 -4.59 16.73
N ARG A 162 -2.87 -5.76 17.35
CA ARG A 162 -2.87 -7.04 16.62
C ARG A 162 -4.07 -7.12 15.69
N ILE A 163 -3.83 -7.62 14.50
CA ILE A 163 -4.83 -7.93 13.48
C ILE A 163 -4.70 -9.40 13.10
N SER A 164 -5.80 -10.01 12.71
CA SER A 164 -5.81 -11.41 12.26
C SER A 164 -5.44 -11.54 10.78
N HIS A 165 -5.73 -10.51 10.00
CA HIS A 165 -5.46 -10.45 8.59
C HIS A 165 -5.25 -8.98 8.14
N PRO A 166 -4.40 -8.70 7.13
CA PRO A 166 -4.22 -7.33 6.64
C PRO A 166 -5.50 -6.63 6.14
N SER A 167 -6.54 -7.38 5.76
CA SER A 167 -7.87 -6.83 5.43
C SER A 167 -8.56 -6.10 6.57
N ASP A 168 -8.10 -6.27 7.81
CA ASP A 168 -8.54 -5.47 8.95
C ASP A 168 -8.13 -3.99 8.82
N ARG A 169 -7.17 -3.69 7.93
CA ARG A 169 -6.60 -2.34 7.72
C ARG A 169 -6.66 -1.85 6.30
N PHE A 170 -6.47 -2.75 5.35
CA PHE A 170 -6.25 -2.43 3.95
C PHE A 170 -7.23 -3.14 3.03
N TYR A 171 -7.41 -2.60 1.84
CA TYR A 171 -8.09 -3.26 0.73
C TYR A 171 -7.29 -3.07 -0.58
N PRO A 172 -7.38 -4.01 -1.52
CA PRO A 172 -6.70 -3.88 -2.80
C PRO A 172 -7.12 -2.61 -3.55
N GLY A 173 -6.13 -1.88 -4.08
CA GLY A 173 -6.31 -0.59 -4.75
C GLY A 173 -6.25 0.63 -3.83
N GLN A 174 -6.14 0.44 -2.52
CA GLN A 174 -6.02 1.54 -1.56
C GLN A 174 -4.66 2.22 -1.68
N ASP A 175 -4.68 3.55 -1.74
CA ASP A 175 -3.49 4.38 -1.60
C ASP A 175 -3.15 4.56 -0.12
N ILE A 176 -1.89 4.35 0.22
CA ILE A 176 -1.37 4.44 1.58
C ILE A 176 -0.02 5.16 1.60
N HIS A 177 0.40 5.58 2.79
CA HIS A 177 1.79 5.92 3.09
C HIS A 177 2.49 4.73 3.75
N ALA A 178 3.78 4.56 3.49
CA ALA A 178 4.62 3.57 4.14
C ALA A 178 5.99 4.17 4.45
N ILE A 179 6.67 3.63 5.43
CA ILE A 179 8.02 4.03 5.80
C ILE A 179 9.00 2.93 5.35
N VAL A 180 10.07 3.33 4.71
CA VAL A 180 11.16 2.43 4.30
C VAL A 180 11.91 1.97 5.54
N THR A 181 12.02 0.67 5.74
CA THR A 181 12.79 0.09 6.85
C THR A 181 14.18 -0.35 6.43
N GLY A 182 14.37 -0.60 5.15
CA GLY A 182 15.65 -0.97 4.57
C GLY A 182 15.53 -1.37 3.11
N VAL A 183 16.68 -1.46 2.45
CA VAL A 183 16.82 -2.00 1.10
C VAL A 183 17.86 -3.11 1.17
N ASP A 184 17.51 -4.33 0.76
CA ASP A 184 18.42 -5.44 0.79
C ASP A 184 19.43 -5.42 -0.39
N PRO A 185 20.50 -6.23 -0.37
CA PRO A 185 21.47 -6.28 -1.46
C PRO A 185 20.89 -6.70 -2.82
N ALA A 186 19.74 -7.38 -2.82
CA ALA A 186 19.01 -7.73 -4.04
C ALA A 186 18.07 -6.61 -4.53
N GLY A 187 18.08 -5.47 -3.83
CA GLY A 187 17.30 -4.32 -4.18
C GLY A 187 15.84 -4.38 -3.71
N ARG A 188 15.46 -5.30 -2.84
CA ARG A 188 14.09 -5.34 -2.31
C ARG A 188 13.94 -4.34 -1.17
N VAL A 189 12.94 -3.47 -1.32
CA VAL A 189 12.60 -2.48 -0.31
C VAL A 189 11.68 -3.13 0.72
N SER A 190 12.03 -3.03 2.00
CA SER A 190 11.20 -3.46 3.13
C SER A 190 10.46 -2.27 3.71
N LEU A 191 9.22 -2.47 4.14
CA LEU A 191 8.34 -1.39 4.56
C LEU A 191 7.70 -1.64 5.93
N SER A 192 7.35 -0.54 6.60
CA SER A 192 6.49 -0.52 7.78
C SER A 192 5.43 0.57 7.62
N HIS A 193 4.31 0.41 8.30
CA HIS A 193 3.19 1.36 8.27
C HIS A 193 2.88 1.90 9.66
N LYS A 194 3.08 1.09 10.71
CA LYS A 194 2.65 1.37 12.10
C LYS A 194 3.21 2.66 12.65
N ALA A 195 4.44 3.06 12.28
CA ALA A 195 5.04 4.28 12.78
C ALA A 195 4.29 5.55 12.32
N LEU A 196 3.63 5.48 11.16
CA LEU A 196 2.87 6.60 10.60
C LEU A 196 1.52 6.82 11.29
N LEU A 197 1.04 5.82 12.04
CA LEU A 197 -0.24 5.83 12.74
C LEU A 197 -0.14 6.42 14.16
N GLY A 198 0.98 7.04 14.48
CA GLY A 198 1.21 7.75 15.74
C GLY A 198 1.66 6.88 16.91
N THR A 199 2.15 7.56 17.95
CA THR A 199 2.56 7.00 19.23
C THR A 199 1.36 6.62 20.09
N TRP A 200 1.61 5.98 21.24
CA TRP A 200 0.57 5.69 22.23
C TRP A 200 -0.10 6.98 22.71
N GLU A 201 0.71 7.99 23.05
CA GLU A 201 0.22 9.27 23.57
C GLU A 201 -0.61 10.04 22.56
N GLU A 202 -0.16 10.12 21.28
CA GLU A 202 -0.90 10.78 20.21
C GLU A 202 -2.27 10.11 19.95
N ASN A 203 -2.33 8.79 20.02
CA ASN A 203 -3.59 8.06 19.88
C ASN A 203 -4.47 8.18 21.12
N ALA A 204 -3.89 8.13 22.33
CA ALA A 204 -4.63 8.28 23.58
C ALA A 204 -5.22 9.68 23.73
N ALA A 205 -4.54 10.72 23.23
CA ALA A 205 -5.00 12.10 23.27
C ALA A 205 -6.30 12.34 22.44
N LEU A 206 -6.73 11.37 21.63
CA LEU A 206 -8.00 11.44 20.90
C LEU A 206 -9.20 11.09 21.79
N PHE A 207 -8.96 10.69 23.03
CA PHE A 207 -9.98 10.13 23.91
C PHE A 207 -9.84 10.68 25.33
N SER A 208 -10.96 10.80 26.03
CA SER A 208 -11.01 11.23 27.44
C SER A 208 -11.70 10.17 28.31
N PRO A 209 -11.25 9.96 29.57
CA PRO A 209 -12.03 9.19 30.53
C PRO A 209 -13.43 9.76 30.67
N GLY A 210 -14.44 8.88 30.73
CA GLY A 210 -15.85 9.29 30.79
C GLY A 210 -16.56 9.28 29.44
N GLU A 211 -15.84 9.19 28.33
CA GLU A 211 -16.46 9.11 27.00
C GLU A 211 -16.92 7.70 26.66
N THR A 212 -17.99 7.63 25.86
CA THR A 212 -18.43 6.40 25.19
C THR A 212 -18.16 6.52 23.70
N VAL A 213 -17.41 5.56 23.16
CA VAL A 213 -16.94 5.60 21.77
C VAL A 213 -17.18 4.28 21.05
N SER A 214 -17.24 4.35 19.72
CA SER A 214 -17.30 3.18 18.85
C SER A 214 -15.92 2.55 18.68
N ALA A 215 -15.83 1.24 18.77
CA ALA A 215 -14.59 0.48 18.73
C ALA A 215 -14.80 -0.89 18.06
N THR A 216 -13.72 -1.66 17.88
CA THR A 216 -13.80 -3.00 17.27
C THR A 216 -13.23 -4.05 18.22
N VAL A 217 -13.97 -5.13 18.46
CA VAL A 217 -13.48 -6.28 19.24
C VAL A 217 -12.42 -7.02 18.44
N ARG A 218 -11.19 -7.10 18.99
CA ARG A 218 -10.07 -7.78 18.33
C ARG A 218 -9.87 -9.21 18.81
N SER A 219 -9.97 -9.44 20.11
CA SER A 219 -9.95 -10.79 20.66
C SER A 219 -10.76 -10.88 21.94
N VAL A 220 -11.21 -12.10 22.25
CA VAL A 220 -11.94 -12.45 23.47
C VAL A 220 -11.13 -13.50 24.18
N GLU A 221 -10.61 -13.16 25.35
CA GLU A 221 -9.79 -14.01 26.19
C GLU A 221 -10.55 -14.33 27.51
N SER A 222 -10.13 -15.35 28.22
CA SER A 222 -10.76 -15.73 29.50
C SER A 222 -10.70 -14.62 30.56
N TYR A 223 -9.71 -13.76 30.48
CA TYR A 223 -9.46 -12.65 31.42
C TYR A 223 -9.94 -11.29 30.95
N GLY A 224 -10.45 -11.18 29.72
CA GLY A 224 -10.96 -9.91 29.18
C GLY A 224 -11.07 -9.86 27.68
N ILE A 225 -11.66 -8.76 27.22
CA ILE A 225 -11.92 -8.50 25.80
C ILE A 225 -11.00 -7.37 25.34
N PHE A 226 -10.16 -7.64 24.33
CA PHE A 226 -9.37 -6.60 23.68
C PHE A 226 -10.19 -5.87 22.65
N VAL A 227 -10.31 -4.57 22.84
CA VAL A 227 -11.09 -3.69 21.97
C VAL A 227 -10.20 -2.58 21.42
N GLU A 228 -10.22 -2.42 20.14
CA GLU A 228 -9.42 -1.45 19.41
C GLU A 228 -10.17 -0.15 19.23
N LEU A 229 -9.58 0.94 19.71
CA LEU A 229 -10.05 2.31 19.56
C LEU A 229 -9.52 2.93 18.26
N THR A 230 -8.21 2.76 18.03
CA THR A 230 -7.52 3.13 16.77
C THR A 230 -6.57 1.99 16.37
N PRO A 231 -6.04 1.99 15.13
CA PRO A 231 -5.07 0.98 14.71
C PRO A 231 -3.84 0.85 15.63
N ASN A 232 -3.47 1.93 16.30
CA ASN A 232 -2.34 1.93 17.25
C ASN A 232 -2.77 2.02 18.73
N LEU A 233 -4.05 1.94 19.05
CA LEU A 233 -4.52 1.98 20.43
C LEU A 233 -5.62 0.96 20.69
N ALA A 234 -5.35 0.02 21.57
CA ALA A 234 -6.32 -0.94 22.05
C ALA A 234 -6.44 -0.86 23.58
N GLY A 235 -7.63 -1.14 24.07
CA GLY A 235 -7.95 -1.24 25.49
C GLY A 235 -8.44 -2.63 25.88
N LEU A 236 -8.57 -2.85 27.17
CA LEU A 236 -9.07 -4.08 27.75
C LEU A 236 -10.34 -3.80 28.54
N SER A 237 -11.39 -4.56 28.24
CA SER A 237 -12.64 -4.64 29.00
C SER A 237 -12.72 -5.96 29.75
N GLU A 238 -13.52 -6.00 30.81
CA GLU A 238 -13.86 -7.24 31.50
C GLU A 238 -14.59 -8.23 30.57
N PRO A 239 -14.53 -9.55 30.88
CA PRO A 239 -15.25 -10.54 30.09
C PRO A 239 -16.76 -10.25 30.04
N LYS A 240 -17.37 -10.43 28.87
CA LYS A 240 -18.82 -10.32 28.68
C LYS A 240 -19.29 -11.43 27.75
N ALA A 241 -20.35 -12.15 28.17
CA ALA A 241 -20.89 -13.25 27.39
C ALA A 241 -21.48 -12.75 26.04
N GLY A 242 -21.40 -13.60 25.01
CA GLY A 242 -21.97 -13.33 23.68
C GLY A 242 -21.16 -12.44 22.79
N VAL A 243 -20.00 -11.93 23.24
CA VAL A 243 -19.10 -11.09 22.45
C VAL A 243 -18.16 -11.96 21.61
N ARG A 244 -17.93 -11.56 20.37
CA ARG A 244 -17.03 -12.24 19.42
C ARG A 244 -16.05 -11.27 18.77
N ALA A 245 -14.87 -11.78 18.44
CA ALA A 245 -13.90 -11.02 17.63
C ALA A 245 -14.51 -10.60 16.29
N GLY A 246 -14.18 -9.38 15.85
CA GLY A 246 -14.68 -8.77 14.62
C GLY A 246 -15.93 -7.91 14.81
N GLN A 247 -16.65 -8.03 15.91
CA GLN A 247 -17.83 -7.19 16.18
C GLN A 247 -17.45 -5.72 16.39
N GLN A 248 -18.35 -4.83 16.01
CA GLN A 248 -18.30 -3.44 16.45
C GLN A 248 -18.84 -3.37 17.88
N ALA A 249 -18.31 -2.43 18.64
CA ALA A 249 -18.68 -2.29 20.04
C ALA A 249 -18.83 -0.81 20.44
N SER A 250 -19.75 -0.53 21.36
CA SER A 250 -19.78 0.69 22.14
C SER A 250 -19.05 0.46 23.45
N VAL A 251 -18.00 1.25 23.71
CA VAL A 251 -17.18 1.13 24.90
C VAL A 251 -17.09 2.45 25.66
N TYR A 252 -17.21 2.38 26.97
CA TYR A 252 -16.94 3.48 27.88
C TYR A 252 -15.48 3.45 28.31
N ILE A 253 -14.81 4.59 28.22
CA ILE A 253 -13.41 4.77 28.60
C ILE A 253 -13.34 5.04 30.10
N LYS A 254 -12.91 4.05 30.87
CA LYS A 254 -12.79 4.15 32.33
C LYS A 254 -11.53 4.91 32.75
N SER A 255 -10.39 4.59 32.12
CA SER A 255 -9.12 5.27 32.41
C SER A 255 -8.07 5.02 31.32
N LEU A 256 -7.20 5.99 31.16
CA LEU A 256 -5.97 5.93 30.35
C LEU A 256 -4.79 5.91 31.32
N ILE A 257 -3.87 4.95 31.18
CA ILE A 257 -2.73 4.73 32.09
C ILE A 257 -1.46 4.71 31.26
N PRO A 258 -0.85 5.90 30.99
CA PRO A 258 0.29 6.05 30.08
C PRO A 258 1.52 5.23 30.49
N GLU A 259 1.86 5.23 31.78
CA GLU A 259 3.03 4.53 32.31
C GLU A 259 2.98 3.00 32.13
N LYS A 260 1.81 2.45 31.83
CA LYS A 260 1.58 1.02 31.55
C LYS A 260 1.11 0.77 30.13
N MET A 261 0.94 1.81 29.29
CA MET A 261 0.30 1.74 27.97
C MET A 261 -1.04 0.99 28.03
N LYS A 262 -1.87 1.27 29.02
CA LYS A 262 -3.15 0.59 29.24
C LYS A 262 -4.32 1.54 29.09
N VAL A 263 -5.35 1.07 28.42
CA VAL A 263 -6.67 1.69 28.38
C VAL A 263 -7.65 0.71 29.01
N LYS A 264 -8.30 1.13 30.11
CA LYS A 264 -9.38 0.35 30.75
C LYS A 264 -10.71 0.76 30.15
N LEU A 265 -11.46 -0.24 29.69
CA LEU A 265 -12.73 -0.07 29.02
C LEU A 265 -13.84 -0.80 29.77
N ILE A 266 -15.08 -0.33 29.59
CA ILE A 266 -16.28 -1.08 29.90
C ILE A 266 -17.03 -1.28 28.58
N LEU A 267 -17.24 -2.55 28.17
CA LEU A 267 -17.98 -2.87 26.97
C LEU A 267 -19.48 -2.75 27.26
N ILE A 268 -20.11 -1.74 26.69
CA ILE A 268 -21.54 -1.48 26.87
C ILE A 268 -22.34 -2.43 26.00
N ASP A 269 -22.04 -2.49 24.69
CA ASP A 269 -22.73 -3.33 23.73
C ASP A 269 -21.80 -3.78 22.61
N ALA A 270 -22.10 -4.91 21.95
CA ALA A 270 -21.39 -5.42 20.80
C ALA A 270 -22.40 -5.93 19.77
N PHE A 271 -22.17 -5.59 18.50
CA PHE A 271 -23.10 -5.88 17.41
C PHE A 271 -22.36 -6.25 16.13
N ASP A 272 -23.01 -7.09 15.34
CA ASP A 272 -22.51 -7.45 14.03
C ASP A 272 -22.83 -6.33 13.03
N GLU A 273 -21.82 -5.61 12.60
CA GLU A 273 -21.90 -4.64 11.52
C GLU A 273 -20.82 -5.00 10.48
N ALA A 274 -21.16 -4.90 9.20
CA ALA A 274 -20.17 -5.08 8.15
C ALA A 274 -18.99 -4.12 8.40
N PRO A 275 -17.76 -4.63 8.49
CA PRO A 275 -16.60 -3.78 8.75
C PRO A 275 -16.48 -2.74 7.62
N ARG A 276 -16.73 -1.50 7.95
CA ARG A 276 -16.43 -0.37 7.06
C ARG A 276 -14.95 -0.08 7.21
N PRO A 277 -14.17 -0.04 6.11
CA PRO A 277 -12.79 0.42 6.19
C PRO A 277 -12.79 1.82 6.81
N LYS A 278 -12.32 1.95 8.04
CA LYS A 278 -12.12 3.28 8.64
C LYS A 278 -11.01 3.97 7.85
N ALA A 279 -11.22 5.24 7.51
CA ALA A 279 -10.16 6.05 6.92
C ALA A 279 -8.94 6.02 7.84
N LEU A 280 -7.77 5.72 7.27
CA LEU A 280 -6.52 5.74 8.02
C LEU A 280 -6.20 7.19 8.40
N ARG A 281 -5.97 7.41 9.67
CA ARG A 281 -5.45 8.69 10.16
C ARG A 281 -3.95 8.59 10.28
N TYR A 282 -3.25 9.36 9.49
CA TYR A 282 -1.81 9.51 9.58
C TYR A 282 -1.45 10.66 10.50
N PHE A 283 -0.45 10.45 11.36
CA PHE A 283 0.21 11.51 12.13
C PHE A 283 1.46 12.01 11.42
N ILE A 284 2.00 11.18 10.50
CA ILE A 284 3.16 11.47 9.68
C ILE A 284 2.82 11.07 8.24
N GLU A 285 2.85 12.03 7.30
CA GLU A 285 2.50 11.79 5.90
C GLU A 285 3.67 11.96 4.95
N SER A 286 4.77 12.56 5.41
CA SER A 286 5.96 12.83 4.58
C SER A 286 7.20 13.01 5.45
N GLY A 287 8.37 13.08 4.79
CA GLY A 287 9.65 13.32 5.46
C GLY A 287 10.41 12.03 5.76
N ARG A 288 11.30 12.09 6.74
CA ARG A 288 12.15 11.00 7.19
C ARG A 288 12.21 10.95 8.70
N LEU A 289 12.09 9.75 9.25
CA LEU A 289 12.25 9.45 10.67
C LEU A 289 13.53 8.64 10.87
N ASP A 290 14.40 9.07 11.77
CA ASP A 290 15.54 8.25 12.19
C ASP A 290 15.10 7.23 13.25
N ARG A 291 14.06 7.59 14.02
CA ARG A 291 13.53 6.77 15.11
C ARG A 291 12.06 7.08 15.37
N TRP A 292 11.30 6.05 15.69
CA TRP A 292 9.94 6.18 16.21
C TRP A 292 9.82 5.44 17.53
N VAL A 293 9.34 6.12 18.57
CA VAL A 293 9.13 5.56 19.91
C VAL A 293 7.63 5.58 20.18
N TYR A 294 7.04 4.39 20.24
CA TYR A 294 5.60 4.25 20.52
C TYR A 294 5.28 4.45 21.99
N SER A 295 6.15 3.95 22.89
CA SER A 295 5.92 3.96 24.33
C SER A 295 6.04 5.36 24.90
N PRO A 296 5.12 5.77 25.81
CA PRO A 296 5.25 6.99 26.61
C PRO A 296 6.55 7.06 27.40
N ALA A 297 6.96 8.27 27.73
CA ALA A 297 8.09 8.49 28.65
C ALA A 297 7.79 7.85 30.01
N GLY A 298 8.79 7.16 30.56
CA GLY A 298 8.66 6.46 31.87
C GLY A 298 7.95 5.10 31.83
N CYS A 299 7.49 4.65 30.66
CA CYS A 299 6.92 3.32 30.53
C CYS A 299 7.99 2.22 30.70
N SER A 300 7.73 1.20 31.51
CA SER A 300 8.65 0.07 31.73
C SER A 300 8.89 -0.78 30.48
N ARG A 301 7.91 -0.84 29.58
CA ARG A 301 8.00 -1.54 28.30
C ARG A 301 8.29 -0.55 27.16
N ARG A 302 9.43 -0.70 26.54
CA ARG A 302 9.78 0.11 25.37
C ARG A 302 9.38 -0.60 24.06
N VAL A 303 8.62 0.09 23.25
CA VAL A 303 8.26 -0.30 21.89
C VAL A 303 8.75 0.81 20.97
N GLU A 304 9.66 0.48 20.07
CA GLU A 304 10.26 1.45 19.14
C GLU A 304 10.68 0.80 17.83
N SER A 305 10.93 1.63 16.83
CA SER A 305 11.58 1.26 15.57
C SER A 305 12.71 2.27 15.31
N VAL A 306 13.88 1.77 14.94
CA VAL A 306 15.03 2.58 14.50
C VAL A 306 15.20 2.35 13.01
N PHE A 307 15.36 3.43 12.26
CA PHE A 307 15.51 3.45 10.83
C PHE A 307 16.92 3.98 10.51
N SER A 308 17.90 3.08 10.45
CA SER A 308 19.32 3.45 10.24
C SER A 308 19.94 2.57 9.15
#